data_22e0e9010f78fda5253cd40e5e24ce7b
#
_entry.id   22e0e9010f78fda5253cd40e5e24ce7b
#
_cell.length_a   1.000
_cell.length_b   1.000
_cell.length_c   1.000
_cell.angle_alpha   90.00
_cell.angle_beta   90.00
_cell.angle_gamma   90.00
#
_symmetry.space_group_name_H-M   'P 1'
#
loop_
_entity.id
_entity.type
_entity.pdbx_description
1 polymer ?
#
loop_
_entity_poly.entity_id
_entity_poly.type
_entity_poly.pdbx_seq_one_letter_code
_entity_poly.pdbx_strand_id
1 'polypeptide(L)'
;VSAPSTLLDAAVWYCENGFAIIPLKPRGKRPISKNGLNDWFDNPEDARKLWTQHPDLNIGVVCGVPSHGLVVLDVDEDDEEDKHGLDTLDEWESMRGELPRTATAITGRGGLHYLYRTDRTNIRPSANGELHVDVRADGGYIVAPPSVHPNGNVYHWDVGCAPWEIGVQDANGNVYDFLDHVQRNGGTSDDAPRTEAFQLPEVIKMGERDDTLYRYGCSLRSRGERDDVIAAMVEKANRDRCEKKMPQRDIDRIVASVCKRGPGHDGEGLYNDETPPVGRPGRGGSGGAQTFRSKNGTIKPNLLARVILSENHAQHIDGAPAVWTGRRWEFGKPAFERIILDHADDASTNQRNEVFSYIQARAPQVSSDNGFDGRYYVQFADVTLDVMRREAVEPNPSMLIIGTLPINYNPDAPYGLADEFIASLAAGDEVIERVLFEIIAACMCSKRIVAQSPMLIGRAGTGPEGAASNGKSTFINVVRNLLGPENTSSLDVATMGQRFQAADLAGKLANLGDDIPDGFLHNDELAVFKKVITGETIRTDVKNGKAFTFRPSATQIFSMNQMPR
;
A
#
# COMPACT_ATOMS: atom_id res chain seq x y z
N VAL A 1 -1.80 1.93 16.49
CA VAL A 1 -3.02 2.77 16.42
C VAL A 1 -3.94 2.09 15.42
N SER A 2 -5.19 1.78 15.80
CA SER A 2 -6.15 1.16 14.87
C SER A 2 -6.51 2.15 13.75
N ALA A 3 -6.62 1.64 12.52
CA ALA A 3 -7.02 2.44 11.36
C ALA A 3 -8.40 3.08 11.59
N PRO A 4 -8.59 4.37 11.26
CA PRO A 4 -9.90 5.02 11.34
C PRO A 4 -10.90 4.35 10.39
N SER A 5 -12.09 4.02 10.88
CA SER A 5 -13.10 3.29 10.12
C SER A 5 -14.23 4.18 9.58
N THR A 6 -14.40 5.37 10.12
CA THR A 6 -15.43 6.34 9.74
C THR A 6 -14.84 7.71 9.43
N LEU A 7 -15.62 8.60 8.78
CA LEU A 7 -15.22 10.00 8.57
C LEU A 7 -14.99 10.72 9.90
N LEU A 8 -15.77 10.43 10.94
CA LEU A 8 -15.58 10.97 12.28
C LEU A 8 -14.24 10.53 12.87
N ASP A 9 -13.96 9.22 12.86
CA ASP A 9 -12.71 8.69 13.41
C ASP A 9 -11.50 9.27 12.68
N ALA A 10 -11.60 9.39 11.34
CA ALA A 10 -10.55 9.94 10.52
C ALA A 10 -10.31 11.43 10.80
N ALA A 11 -11.37 12.24 10.89
CA ALA A 11 -11.25 13.66 11.18
C ALA A 11 -10.57 13.91 12.55
N VAL A 12 -10.96 13.14 13.57
CA VAL A 12 -10.34 13.19 14.90
C VAL A 12 -8.88 12.76 14.81
N TRP A 13 -8.60 11.64 14.12
CA TRP A 13 -7.25 11.13 13.95
C TRP A 13 -6.32 12.13 13.25
N TYR A 14 -6.80 12.81 12.18
CA TYR A 14 -6.01 13.84 11.50
C TYR A 14 -5.58 14.95 12.45
N CYS A 15 -6.51 15.49 13.25
CA CYS A 15 -6.20 16.52 14.23
C CYS A 15 -5.19 16.02 15.29
N GLU A 16 -5.40 14.82 15.85
CA GLU A 16 -4.50 14.21 16.83
C GLU A 16 -3.07 13.98 16.32
N ASN A 17 -2.91 13.88 14.98
CA ASN A 17 -1.62 13.65 14.34
C ASN A 17 -1.05 14.88 13.61
N GLY A 18 -1.53 16.07 13.96
CA GLY A 18 -0.96 17.35 13.53
C GLY A 18 -1.31 17.75 12.10
N PHE A 19 -2.46 17.30 11.60
CA PHE A 19 -3.01 17.78 10.34
C PHE A 19 -4.10 18.82 10.61
N ALA A 20 -4.00 19.96 9.94
CA ALA A 20 -5.07 20.95 9.88
C ALA A 20 -6.12 20.50 8.88
N ILE A 21 -7.38 20.46 9.28
CA ILE A 21 -8.48 19.97 8.46
C ILE A 21 -9.55 21.01 8.21
N ILE A 22 -10.29 20.83 7.11
CA ILE A 22 -11.48 21.62 6.77
C ILE A 22 -12.63 20.69 6.37
N PRO A 23 -13.87 21.03 6.68
CA PRO A 23 -15.02 20.28 6.22
C PRO A 23 -15.33 20.61 4.75
N LEU A 24 -15.52 19.57 3.95
CA LEU A 24 -15.91 19.68 2.55
C LEU A 24 -17.35 19.21 2.36
N LYS A 25 -17.99 19.63 1.27
CA LYS A 25 -19.34 19.17 0.90
C LYS A 25 -19.37 17.64 0.80
N PRO A 26 -20.47 16.98 1.25
CA PRO A 26 -20.66 15.56 1.03
C PRO A 26 -20.50 15.19 -0.45
N ARG A 27 -19.74 14.15 -0.73
CA ARG A 27 -19.42 13.70 -2.10
C ARG A 27 -18.90 14.82 -2.99
N GLY A 28 -18.14 15.76 -2.41
CA GLY A 28 -17.63 16.94 -3.10
C GLY A 28 -16.23 17.30 -2.63
N LYS A 29 -15.61 18.22 -3.35
CA LYS A 29 -14.25 18.69 -3.07
C LYS A 29 -14.23 20.10 -2.44
N ARG A 30 -15.34 20.87 -2.50
CA ARG A 30 -15.37 22.28 -2.07
C ARG A 30 -15.60 22.42 -0.57
N PRO A 31 -14.86 23.32 0.12
CA PRO A 31 -15.13 23.67 1.53
C PRO A 31 -16.55 24.20 1.73
N ILE A 32 -17.13 23.90 2.90
CA ILE A 32 -18.43 24.44 3.30
C ILE A 32 -18.30 25.70 4.17
N SER A 33 -17.11 25.99 4.64
CA SER A 33 -16.80 27.15 5.47
C SER A 33 -16.88 28.47 4.69
N LYS A 34 -17.20 29.58 5.39
CA LYS A 34 -17.38 30.90 4.76
C LYS A 34 -16.10 31.50 4.18
N ASN A 35 -14.96 31.26 4.87
CA ASN A 35 -13.66 31.81 4.46
C ASN A 35 -12.77 30.75 3.81
N GLY A 36 -13.37 29.63 3.34
CA GLY A 36 -12.65 28.55 2.64
C GLY A 36 -11.54 27.97 3.50
N LEU A 37 -10.32 27.97 2.97
CA LEU A 37 -9.15 27.39 3.64
C LEU A 37 -8.74 28.09 4.95
N ASN A 38 -9.17 29.33 5.17
CA ASN A 38 -8.81 30.07 6.38
C ASN A 38 -9.58 29.60 7.62
N ASP A 39 -10.64 28.82 7.45
CA ASP A 39 -11.45 28.26 8.54
C ASP A 39 -11.00 26.83 8.92
N TRP A 40 -9.72 26.50 8.71
CA TRP A 40 -9.16 25.23 9.14
C TRP A 40 -9.05 25.14 10.66
N PHE A 41 -9.04 23.92 11.17
CA PHE A 41 -8.80 23.64 12.59
C PHE A 41 -8.04 22.31 12.75
N ASP A 42 -7.35 22.17 13.87
CA ASP A 42 -6.53 21.01 14.25
C ASP A 42 -6.92 20.44 15.62
N ASN A 43 -8.03 20.92 16.18
CA ASN A 43 -8.53 20.48 17.47
C ASN A 43 -9.41 19.23 17.31
N PRO A 44 -9.06 18.08 17.94
CA PRO A 44 -9.83 16.84 17.86
C PRO A 44 -11.28 16.97 18.38
N GLU A 45 -11.52 17.82 19.39
CA GLU A 45 -12.86 18.02 19.95
C GLU A 45 -13.78 18.77 18.98
N ASP A 46 -13.25 19.74 18.24
CA ASP A 46 -14.00 20.45 17.20
C ASP A 46 -14.33 19.52 16.04
N ALA A 47 -13.36 18.67 15.64
CA ALA A 47 -13.59 17.61 14.67
C ALA A 47 -14.69 16.65 15.13
N ARG A 48 -14.61 16.14 16.35
CA ARG A 48 -15.62 15.25 16.96
C ARG A 48 -16.99 15.88 16.94
N LYS A 49 -17.10 17.11 17.39
CA LYS A 49 -18.36 17.84 17.43
C LYS A 49 -18.98 18.02 16.04
N LEU A 50 -18.16 18.43 15.06
CA LEU A 50 -18.64 18.71 13.70
C LEU A 50 -19.11 17.44 12.99
N TRP A 51 -18.27 16.38 12.97
CA TRP A 51 -18.63 15.12 12.28
C TRP A 51 -19.67 14.29 13.03
N THR A 52 -19.88 14.51 14.33
CA THR A 52 -21.05 13.94 15.03
C THR A 52 -22.37 14.59 14.54
N GLN A 53 -22.35 15.89 14.27
CA GLN A 53 -23.53 16.61 13.77
C GLN A 53 -23.75 16.40 12.26
N HIS A 54 -22.68 16.21 11.51
CA HIS A 54 -22.66 16.09 10.06
C HIS A 54 -21.77 14.93 9.60
N PRO A 55 -22.20 13.67 9.77
CA PRO A 55 -21.36 12.48 9.59
C PRO A 55 -20.96 12.19 8.13
N ASP A 56 -21.60 12.85 7.17
CA ASP A 56 -21.39 12.69 5.73
C ASP A 56 -20.45 13.74 5.10
N LEU A 57 -19.92 14.69 5.90
CA LEU A 57 -18.97 15.69 5.40
C LEU A 57 -17.64 15.05 5.03
N ASN A 58 -17.16 15.36 3.83
CA ASN A 58 -15.82 15.02 3.41
C ASN A 58 -14.77 15.81 4.20
N ILE A 59 -13.55 15.30 4.23
CA ILE A 59 -12.40 15.88 4.94
C ILE A 59 -11.42 16.44 3.92
N GLY A 60 -11.07 17.71 4.06
CA GLY A 60 -9.92 18.32 3.41
C GLY A 60 -8.76 18.43 4.39
N VAL A 61 -7.56 18.04 3.98
CA VAL A 61 -6.32 18.28 4.74
C VAL A 61 -5.60 19.46 4.12
N VAL A 62 -5.38 20.51 4.91
CA VAL A 62 -4.73 21.75 4.46
C VAL A 62 -3.23 21.54 4.41
N CYS A 63 -2.61 21.92 3.29
CA CYS A 63 -1.17 21.79 3.10
C CYS A 63 -0.40 23.00 3.65
N GLY A 64 0.91 22.89 3.69
CA GLY A 64 1.81 23.95 4.13
C GLY A 64 1.94 24.06 5.65
N VAL A 65 2.14 25.29 6.12
CA VAL A 65 2.39 25.59 7.53
C VAL A 65 1.32 25.03 8.48
N PRO A 66 0.01 25.11 8.18
CA PRO A 66 -1.02 24.58 9.08
C PRO A 66 -0.86 23.08 9.41
N SER A 67 -0.34 22.29 8.48
CA SER A 67 -0.05 20.86 8.67
C SER A 67 1.46 20.58 8.75
N HIS A 68 2.20 21.42 9.46
CA HIS A 68 3.65 21.25 9.74
C HIS A 68 4.51 21.07 8.48
N GLY A 69 4.31 21.93 7.48
CA GLY A 69 5.09 21.90 6.23
C GLY A 69 4.67 20.77 5.26
N LEU A 70 3.42 20.35 5.30
CA LEU A 70 2.89 19.34 4.39
C LEU A 70 2.94 19.83 2.94
N VAL A 71 3.61 19.10 2.08
CA VAL A 71 3.58 19.24 0.62
C VAL A 71 3.09 17.94 0.00
N VAL A 72 2.22 18.04 -1.00
CA VAL A 72 1.63 16.87 -1.65
C VAL A 72 1.85 16.96 -3.16
N LEU A 73 2.35 15.86 -3.73
CA LEU A 73 2.29 15.62 -5.16
C LEU A 73 0.93 14.98 -5.47
N ASP A 74 0.08 15.71 -6.18
CA ASP A 74 -1.25 15.27 -6.61
C ASP A 74 -1.12 14.80 -8.06
N VAL A 75 -0.97 13.49 -8.22
CA VAL A 75 -0.76 12.82 -9.50
C VAL A 75 -2.12 12.47 -10.08
N ASP A 76 -2.55 13.21 -11.08
CA ASP A 76 -3.84 13.02 -11.74
C ASP A 76 -3.80 11.82 -12.70
N GLU A 77 -4.82 10.98 -12.62
CA GLU A 77 -5.05 9.88 -13.54
C GLU A 77 -6.51 9.88 -13.96
N ASP A 78 -6.78 10.07 -15.23
CA ASP A 78 -8.13 10.12 -15.78
C ASP A 78 -8.12 9.88 -17.29
N ASP A 79 -8.53 8.67 -17.71
CA ASP A 79 -8.61 8.31 -19.12
C ASP A 79 -9.66 9.13 -19.90
N GLU A 80 -10.69 9.66 -19.24
CA GLU A 80 -11.71 10.48 -19.93
C GLU A 80 -11.21 11.90 -20.23
N GLU A 81 -10.35 12.41 -19.35
CA GLU A 81 -9.74 13.73 -19.48
C GLU A 81 -8.33 13.68 -20.10
N ASP A 82 -7.88 12.49 -20.55
CA ASP A 82 -6.54 12.24 -21.13
C ASP A 82 -5.40 12.65 -20.17
N LYS A 83 -5.57 12.33 -18.88
CA LYS A 83 -4.58 12.64 -17.84
C LYS A 83 -3.81 11.39 -17.45
N HIS A 84 -2.50 11.43 -17.58
CA HIS A 84 -1.59 10.30 -17.37
C HIS A 84 -0.41 10.70 -16.48
N GLY A 85 -0.70 11.21 -15.28
CA GLY A 85 0.33 11.65 -14.33
C GLY A 85 1.21 10.53 -13.81
N LEU A 86 0.70 9.29 -13.81
CA LEU A 86 1.50 8.12 -13.45
C LEU A 86 2.60 7.82 -14.46
N ASP A 87 2.35 8.03 -15.75
CA ASP A 87 3.38 7.86 -16.79
C ASP A 87 4.51 8.88 -16.59
N THR A 88 4.16 10.11 -16.24
CA THR A 88 5.15 11.18 -15.91
C THR A 88 6.00 10.78 -14.70
N LEU A 89 5.39 10.23 -13.65
CA LEU A 89 6.11 9.78 -12.47
C LEU A 89 7.02 8.60 -12.78
N ASP A 90 6.53 7.60 -13.50
CA ASP A 90 7.30 6.41 -13.91
C ASP A 90 8.50 6.79 -14.81
N GLU A 91 8.32 7.75 -15.72
CA GLU A 91 9.41 8.28 -16.55
C GLU A 91 10.47 8.99 -15.70
N TRP A 92 10.06 9.84 -14.74
CA TRP A 92 10.97 10.50 -13.82
C TRP A 92 11.75 9.49 -12.97
N GLU A 93 11.05 8.53 -12.36
CA GLU A 93 11.68 7.51 -11.50
C GLU A 93 12.67 6.62 -12.28
N SER A 94 12.36 6.31 -13.54
CA SER A 94 13.27 5.57 -14.43
C SER A 94 14.58 6.33 -14.70
N MET A 95 14.54 7.66 -14.78
CA MET A 95 15.71 8.50 -15.09
C MET A 95 16.49 8.94 -13.85
N ARG A 96 15.81 9.18 -12.73
CA ARG A 96 16.36 9.85 -11.54
C ARG A 96 16.36 8.99 -10.29
N GLY A 97 15.74 7.79 -10.34
CA GLY A 97 15.53 6.90 -9.20
C GLY A 97 14.19 7.15 -8.50
N GLU A 98 13.73 6.15 -7.77
CA GLU A 98 12.43 6.16 -7.09
C GLU A 98 12.32 7.30 -6.05
N LEU A 99 11.13 7.88 -5.95
CA LEU A 99 10.81 8.78 -4.84
C LEU A 99 10.71 7.98 -3.53
N PRO A 100 11.10 8.56 -2.38
CA PRO A 100 10.97 7.90 -1.09
C PRO A 100 9.52 7.47 -0.84
N ARG A 101 9.32 6.24 -0.37
CA ARG A 101 8.00 5.79 0.07
C ARG A 101 7.52 6.66 1.21
N THR A 102 6.31 7.15 1.10
CA THR A 102 5.67 8.03 2.09
C THR A 102 4.19 7.72 2.20
N ALA A 103 3.49 8.36 3.13
CA ALA A 103 2.04 8.27 3.18
C ALA A 103 1.43 8.65 1.82
N THR A 104 0.70 7.70 1.23
CA THR A 104 0.16 7.82 -0.14
C THR A 104 -1.32 7.47 -0.15
N ALA A 105 -2.16 8.39 -0.62
CA ALA A 105 -3.59 8.14 -0.80
C ALA A 105 -3.93 7.93 -2.27
N ILE A 106 -4.93 7.08 -2.52
CA ILE A 106 -5.52 6.84 -3.84
C ILE A 106 -6.77 7.69 -3.96
N THR A 107 -6.87 8.46 -5.04
CA THR A 107 -8.02 9.34 -5.29
C THR A 107 -9.19 8.58 -5.89
N GLY A 108 -10.39 9.17 -5.87
CA GLY A 108 -11.59 8.53 -6.43
C GLY A 108 -11.56 8.31 -7.96
N ARG A 109 -10.56 8.83 -8.68
CA ARG A 109 -10.32 8.59 -10.11
C ARG A 109 -9.10 7.71 -10.38
N GLY A 110 -8.44 7.21 -9.32
CA GLY A 110 -7.26 6.35 -9.45
C GLY A 110 -5.92 7.08 -9.43
N GLY A 111 -5.91 8.41 -9.40
CA GLY A 111 -4.70 9.21 -9.18
C GLY A 111 -4.17 9.06 -7.75
N LEU A 112 -3.05 9.70 -7.45
CA LEU A 112 -2.34 9.53 -6.18
C LEU A 112 -2.01 10.87 -5.52
N HIS A 113 -2.13 10.90 -4.20
CA HIS A 113 -1.55 11.94 -3.35
C HIS A 113 -0.34 11.38 -2.61
N TYR A 114 0.87 11.81 -2.94
CA TYR A 114 2.10 11.52 -2.17
C TYR A 114 2.32 12.65 -1.17
N LEU A 115 2.32 12.32 0.13
CA LEU A 115 2.45 13.28 1.21
C LEU A 115 3.90 13.34 1.69
N TYR A 116 4.51 14.52 1.65
CA TYR A 116 5.85 14.77 2.19
C TYR A 116 5.83 15.93 3.17
N ARG A 117 6.79 15.99 4.10
CA ARG A 117 7.06 17.15 4.92
C ARG A 117 8.24 17.94 4.35
N THR A 118 8.21 19.25 4.48
CA THR A 118 9.27 20.13 4.03
C THR A 118 9.46 21.29 4.98
N ASP A 119 10.71 21.72 5.13
CA ASP A 119 11.11 22.96 5.78
C ASP A 119 11.25 24.13 4.79
N ARG A 120 11.17 23.86 3.48
CA ARG A 120 11.20 24.91 2.46
C ARG A 120 9.90 25.71 2.47
N THR A 121 10.02 27.03 2.64
CA THR A 121 8.89 27.98 2.70
C THR A 121 8.50 28.57 1.34
N ASN A 122 9.27 28.25 0.29
CA ASN A 122 9.10 28.83 -1.05
C ASN A 122 8.38 27.89 -2.05
N ILE A 123 7.90 26.73 -1.61
CA ILE A 123 7.13 25.82 -2.47
C ILE A 123 5.71 26.39 -2.61
N ARG A 124 5.31 26.68 -3.84
CA ARG A 124 3.97 27.20 -4.15
C ARG A 124 3.09 26.09 -4.73
N PRO A 125 1.77 26.14 -4.48
CA PRO A 125 0.84 25.31 -5.23
C PRO A 125 0.97 25.57 -6.72
N SER A 126 0.99 24.52 -7.54
CA SER A 126 1.01 24.64 -8.99
C SER A 126 0.15 23.53 -9.61
N ALA A 127 -0.51 23.86 -10.71
CA ALA A 127 -1.19 22.90 -11.55
C ALA A 127 -0.39 22.75 -12.86
N ASN A 128 -0.14 21.50 -13.27
CA ASN A 128 0.60 21.22 -14.48
C ASN A 128 -0.22 20.32 -15.41
N GLY A 129 -0.88 20.97 -16.39
CA GLY A 129 -1.74 20.28 -17.33
C GLY A 129 -0.99 19.42 -18.37
N GLU A 130 0.33 19.59 -18.54
CA GLU A 130 1.13 18.77 -19.46
C GLU A 130 1.68 17.52 -18.76
N LEU A 131 2.12 17.68 -17.51
CA LEU A 131 2.67 16.59 -16.72
C LEU A 131 1.60 15.82 -15.92
N HIS A 132 0.39 16.37 -15.81
CA HIS A 132 -0.72 15.82 -15.02
C HIS A 132 -0.34 15.51 -13.55
N VAL A 133 0.59 16.30 -13.01
CA VAL A 133 1.04 16.26 -11.62
C VAL A 133 0.95 17.66 -11.04
N ASP A 134 0.11 17.83 -10.04
CA ASP A 134 -0.06 19.07 -9.32
C ASP A 134 0.75 19.08 -8.02
N VAL A 135 1.20 20.25 -7.61
CA VAL A 135 1.83 20.47 -6.30
C VAL A 135 0.83 21.17 -5.39
N ARG A 136 0.48 20.54 -4.27
CA ARG A 136 -0.30 21.16 -3.20
C ARG A 136 0.66 21.50 -2.04
N ALA A 137 0.76 22.78 -1.72
CA ALA A 137 1.62 23.32 -0.67
C ALA A 137 0.87 24.38 0.12
N ASP A 138 1.57 25.34 0.72
CA ASP A 138 0.95 26.40 1.51
C ASP A 138 -0.14 27.15 0.70
N GLY A 139 -1.33 27.28 1.28
CA GLY A 139 -2.52 27.80 0.59
C GLY A 139 -3.30 26.79 -0.27
N GLY A 140 -2.89 25.52 -0.30
CA GLY A 140 -3.61 24.43 -0.94
C GLY A 140 -4.19 23.41 0.06
N TYR A 141 -4.95 22.47 -0.44
CA TYR A 141 -5.47 21.32 0.33
C TYR A 141 -5.68 20.12 -0.58
N ILE A 142 -5.80 18.95 0.03
CA ILE A 142 -6.21 17.71 -0.63
C ILE A 142 -7.51 17.19 -0.02
N VAL A 143 -8.27 16.40 -0.79
CA VAL A 143 -9.36 15.60 -0.25
C VAL A 143 -8.74 14.34 0.35
N ALA A 144 -8.95 14.13 1.64
CA ALA A 144 -8.29 13.06 2.38
C ALA A 144 -9.18 11.83 2.58
N PRO A 145 -8.61 10.62 2.67
CA PRO A 145 -9.34 9.40 3.03
C PRO A 145 -10.05 9.51 4.40
N PRO A 146 -11.24 8.90 4.59
CA PRO A 146 -12.03 8.10 3.66
C PRO A 146 -13.15 8.90 2.96
N SER A 147 -12.86 10.11 2.53
CA SER A 147 -13.82 10.98 1.82
C SER A 147 -14.37 10.33 0.54
N VAL A 148 -15.56 10.75 0.14
CA VAL A 148 -16.23 10.22 -1.06
C VAL A 148 -16.10 11.22 -2.22
N HIS A 149 -15.57 10.76 -3.35
CA HIS A 149 -15.45 11.54 -4.57
C HIS A 149 -16.82 11.76 -5.24
N PRO A 150 -17.04 12.81 -6.06
CA PRO A 150 -18.30 13.04 -6.79
C PRO A 150 -18.79 11.86 -7.63
N ASN A 151 -17.88 11.04 -8.18
CA ASN A 151 -18.22 9.82 -8.94
C ASN A 151 -18.71 8.65 -8.05
N GLY A 152 -18.65 8.79 -6.72
CA GLY A 152 -19.07 7.79 -5.75
C GLY A 152 -17.97 6.92 -5.18
N ASN A 153 -16.75 6.95 -5.73
CA ASN A 153 -15.60 6.22 -5.22
C ASN A 153 -15.08 6.86 -3.92
N VAL A 154 -14.48 6.04 -3.07
CA VAL A 154 -13.92 6.48 -1.79
C VAL A 154 -12.42 6.74 -1.95
N TYR A 155 -11.93 7.86 -1.40
CA TYR A 155 -10.49 8.05 -1.21
C TYR A 155 -10.01 7.07 -0.15
N HIS A 156 -8.92 6.37 -0.40
CA HIS A 156 -8.35 5.42 0.55
C HIS A 156 -6.82 5.50 0.56
N TRP A 157 -6.21 5.03 1.64
CA TRP A 157 -4.75 4.95 1.71
C TRP A 157 -4.26 3.78 0.86
N ASP A 158 -3.16 3.98 0.16
CA ASP A 158 -2.46 2.90 -0.54
C ASP A 158 -1.94 1.88 0.49
N VAL A 159 -1.95 0.61 0.14
CA VAL A 159 -1.64 -0.49 1.05
C VAL A 159 -0.21 -0.38 1.58
N GLY A 160 -0.07 -0.41 2.91
CA GLY A 160 1.22 -0.23 3.58
C GLY A 160 1.79 1.18 3.46
N CYS A 161 0.97 2.15 3.01
CA CYS A 161 1.35 3.55 2.88
C CYS A 161 0.38 4.49 3.61
N ALA A 162 -0.40 3.98 4.56
CA ALA A 162 -1.18 4.84 5.43
C ALA A 162 -0.26 5.61 6.39
N PRO A 163 -0.61 6.83 6.80
CA PRO A 163 0.27 7.64 7.65
C PRO A 163 0.51 7.04 9.06
N TRP A 164 -0.33 6.12 9.53
CA TRP A 164 -0.10 5.36 10.76
C TRP A 164 0.78 4.11 10.55
N GLU A 165 1.10 3.74 9.30
CA GLU A 165 1.95 2.60 8.93
C GLU A 165 3.36 3.04 8.60
N ILE A 166 3.51 4.05 7.74
CA ILE A 166 4.81 4.50 7.23
C ILE A 166 5.17 5.92 7.68
N GLY A 167 4.20 6.72 8.14
CA GLY A 167 4.37 8.14 8.41
C GLY A 167 4.42 9.00 7.15
N VAL A 168 4.39 10.32 7.36
CA VAL A 168 4.69 11.31 6.31
C VAL A 168 6.18 11.58 6.35
N GLN A 169 6.90 11.18 5.29
CA GLN A 169 8.35 11.28 5.23
C GLN A 169 8.80 12.70 4.87
N ASP A 170 10.02 13.05 5.27
CA ASP A 170 10.64 14.32 4.86
C ASP A 170 11.03 14.29 3.39
N ALA A 171 10.79 15.38 2.68
CA ALA A 171 11.20 15.53 1.30
C ALA A 171 12.73 15.53 1.20
N ASN A 172 13.27 14.65 0.36
CA ASN A 172 14.70 14.57 0.06
C ASN A 172 15.07 15.29 -1.25
N GLY A 173 16.33 15.21 -1.66
CA GLY A 173 16.82 15.84 -2.89
C GLY A 173 16.04 15.44 -4.14
N ASN A 174 15.70 14.14 -4.31
CA ASN A 174 14.95 13.65 -5.46
C ASN A 174 13.50 14.18 -5.48
N VAL A 175 12.85 14.26 -4.31
CA VAL A 175 11.51 14.90 -4.19
C VAL A 175 11.58 16.39 -4.55
N TYR A 176 12.59 17.10 -4.06
CA TYR A 176 12.76 18.52 -4.39
C TYR A 176 13.05 18.75 -5.86
N ASP A 177 13.86 17.90 -6.48
CA ASP A 177 14.15 17.97 -7.91
C ASP A 177 12.89 17.71 -8.75
N PHE A 178 12.03 16.78 -8.31
CA PHE A 178 10.75 16.51 -8.96
C PHE A 178 9.75 17.66 -8.77
N LEU A 179 9.64 18.21 -7.56
CA LEU A 179 8.83 19.40 -7.28
C LEU A 179 9.25 20.58 -8.20
N ASP A 180 10.55 20.83 -8.28
CA ASP A 180 11.11 21.86 -9.13
C ASP A 180 10.85 21.59 -10.63
N HIS A 181 10.90 20.33 -11.05
CA HIS A 181 10.58 19.91 -12.42
C HIS A 181 9.10 20.17 -12.76
N VAL A 182 8.18 19.73 -11.88
CA VAL A 182 6.74 19.97 -12.07
C VAL A 182 6.42 21.46 -12.12
N GLN A 183 7.05 22.25 -11.23
CA GLN A 183 6.81 23.70 -11.17
C GLN A 183 7.39 24.47 -12.36
N ARG A 184 8.52 24.03 -12.96
CA ARG A 184 9.13 24.67 -14.14
C ARG A 184 8.37 24.38 -15.43
N ASN A 185 7.85 23.18 -15.59
CA ASN A 185 7.16 22.74 -16.80
C ASN A 185 5.64 23.00 -16.74
N GLY A 186 5.13 23.56 -15.64
CA GLY A 186 3.72 23.91 -15.43
C GLY A 186 3.33 25.31 -15.90
N GLY A 187 3.97 25.84 -16.92
CA GLY A 187 3.62 27.13 -17.51
C GLY A 187 3.41 26.99 -19.00
N THR A 188 2.24 27.41 -19.49
CA THR A 188 2.05 27.75 -20.91
C THR A 188 3.27 28.47 -21.45
N SER A 189 3.76 27.97 -22.58
CA SER A 189 4.83 28.54 -23.38
C SER A 189 4.85 30.07 -23.37
N ASP A 190 5.84 30.62 -22.67
CA ASP A 190 6.50 31.84 -23.08
C ASP A 190 7.82 31.96 -22.34
N ASP A 191 8.92 31.75 -23.05
CA ASP A 191 10.28 32.12 -22.66
C ASP A 191 10.34 33.62 -22.40
N ALA A 192 10.16 34.02 -21.13
CA ALA A 192 10.55 35.36 -20.69
C ALA A 192 11.05 35.32 -19.23
N PRO A 193 12.16 35.95 -18.91
CA PRO A 193 12.72 35.96 -17.56
C PRO A 193 11.76 36.68 -16.61
N ARG A 194 11.46 36.00 -15.46
CA ARG A 194 10.60 36.47 -14.37
C ARG A 194 11.20 37.66 -13.63
N THR A 195 11.16 38.85 -14.23
CA THR A 195 11.43 40.14 -13.55
C THR A 195 10.68 41.32 -14.16
N GLU A 196 9.63 41.13 -14.93
CA GLU A 196 8.83 42.27 -15.32
C GLU A 196 7.51 42.32 -14.57
N ALA A 197 7.40 43.37 -13.71
CA ALA A 197 6.15 43.78 -13.08
C ALA A 197 5.09 44.00 -14.17
N PHE A 198 3.84 43.55 -13.90
CA PHE A 198 2.70 43.77 -14.80
C PHE A 198 2.75 45.18 -15.37
N GLN A 199 2.93 45.30 -16.70
CA GLN A 199 2.93 46.59 -17.39
C GLN A 199 1.53 46.86 -17.91
N LEU A 200 1.01 48.00 -17.47
CA LEU A 200 -0.28 48.47 -17.93
C LEU A 200 -0.21 48.83 -19.42
N PRO A 201 -1.04 48.23 -20.31
CA PRO A 201 -1.04 48.55 -21.73
C PRO A 201 -1.25 50.03 -21.98
N GLU A 202 -0.68 50.57 -23.09
CA GLU A 202 -0.87 51.98 -23.45
C GLU A 202 -2.35 52.29 -23.71
N VAL A 203 -3.10 51.35 -24.29
CA VAL A 203 -4.55 51.43 -24.51
C VAL A 203 -5.23 50.15 -24.08
N ILE A 204 -6.24 50.25 -23.22
CA ILE A 204 -7.08 49.13 -22.76
C ILE A 204 -8.36 49.11 -23.58
N LYS A 205 -8.58 48.08 -24.38
CA LYS A 205 -9.73 47.93 -25.29
C LYS A 205 -11.04 47.68 -24.56
N MET A 206 -12.16 48.04 -25.21
CA MET A 206 -13.50 47.78 -24.72
C MET A 206 -13.79 46.26 -24.69
N GLY A 207 -13.93 45.65 -23.52
CA GLY A 207 -14.05 44.19 -23.30
C GLY A 207 -12.94 43.64 -22.39
N GLU A 208 -11.75 44.26 -22.37
CA GLU A 208 -10.60 43.83 -21.56
C GLU A 208 -10.41 44.68 -20.30
N ARG A 209 -11.24 45.74 -20.14
CA ARG A 209 -11.03 46.78 -19.11
C ARG A 209 -11.14 46.26 -17.69
N ASP A 210 -12.14 45.43 -17.41
CA ASP A 210 -12.42 44.89 -16.09
C ASP A 210 -11.23 44.02 -15.61
N ASP A 211 -10.83 43.07 -16.44
CA ASP A 211 -9.72 42.15 -16.14
C ASP A 211 -8.37 42.91 -16.05
N THR A 212 -8.08 43.77 -17.00
CA THR A 212 -6.80 44.53 -17.04
C THR A 212 -6.66 45.45 -15.82
N LEU A 213 -7.70 46.19 -15.46
CA LEU A 213 -7.69 47.07 -14.27
C LEU A 213 -7.65 46.31 -12.99
N TYR A 214 -8.31 45.16 -12.91
CA TYR A 214 -8.24 44.26 -11.78
C TYR A 214 -6.83 43.68 -11.58
N ARG A 215 -6.22 43.15 -12.65
CA ARG A 215 -4.84 42.64 -12.62
C ARG A 215 -3.83 43.73 -12.26
N TYR A 216 -4.04 44.95 -12.75
CA TYR A 216 -3.23 46.10 -12.36
C TYR A 216 -3.35 46.40 -10.85
N GLY A 217 -4.56 46.42 -10.32
CA GLY A 217 -4.81 46.59 -8.90
C GLY A 217 -4.14 45.48 -8.05
N CYS A 218 -4.25 44.21 -8.48
CA CYS A 218 -3.57 43.09 -7.82
C CYS A 218 -2.04 43.24 -7.85
N SER A 219 -1.46 43.70 -8.97
CA SER A 219 -0.03 43.99 -9.08
C SER A 219 0.45 45.13 -8.17
N LEU A 220 -0.39 46.12 -7.89
CA LEU A 220 -0.11 47.16 -6.91
C LEU A 220 -0.18 46.59 -5.50
N ARG A 221 -1.17 45.72 -5.21
CA ARG A 221 -1.36 45.08 -3.91
C ARG A 221 -0.19 44.15 -3.55
N SER A 222 0.31 43.37 -4.50
CA SER A 222 1.47 42.50 -4.31
C SER A 222 2.77 43.26 -4.01
N ARG A 223 2.86 44.51 -4.45
CA ARG A 223 3.97 45.41 -4.12
C ARG A 223 3.82 46.09 -2.75
N GLY A 224 2.74 45.77 -2.01
CA GLY A 224 2.50 46.35 -0.68
C GLY A 224 1.85 47.72 -0.68
N GLU A 225 1.30 48.19 -1.82
CA GLU A 225 0.63 49.48 -1.87
C GLU A 225 -0.62 49.51 -1.02
N ARG A 226 -0.89 50.67 -0.44
CA ARG A 226 -2.04 50.91 0.43
C ARG A 226 -3.32 51.04 -0.37
N ASP A 227 -4.47 50.77 0.25
CA ASP A 227 -5.79 50.77 -0.39
C ASP A 227 -6.11 52.11 -1.09
N ASP A 228 -5.74 53.23 -0.46
CA ASP A 228 -5.93 54.58 -1.04
C ASP A 228 -5.08 54.83 -2.28
N VAL A 229 -3.87 54.27 -2.30
CA VAL A 229 -2.95 54.35 -3.46
C VAL A 229 -3.46 53.46 -4.60
N ILE A 230 -3.90 52.24 -4.29
CA ILE A 230 -4.47 51.31 -5.26
C ILE A 230 -5.70 51.91 -5.92
N ALA A 231 -6.63 52.48 -5.14
CA ALA A 231 -7.80 53.18 -5.66
C ALA A 231 -7.44 54.30 -6.64
N ALA A 232 -6.53 55.21 -6.23
CA ALA A 232 -6.10 56.32 -7.06
C ALA A 232 -5.41 55.88 -8.38
N MET A 233 -4.59 54.80 -8.34
CA MET A 233 -3.86 54.28 -9.49
C MET A 233 -4.78 53.58 -10.48
N VAL A 234 -5.75 52.75 -9.99
CA VAL A 234 -6.76 52.11 -10.85
C VAL A 234 -7.70 53.14 -11.50
N GLU A 235 -8.13 54.18 -10.76
CA GLU A 235 -8.90 55.27 -11.32
C GLU A 235 -8.12 56.04 -12.39
N LYS A 236 -6.85 56.32 -12.13
CA LYS A 236 -5.97 56.96 -13.11
C LYS A 236 -5.83 56.12 -14.37
N ALA A 237 -5.62 54.80 -14.23
CA ALA A 237 -5.52 53.88 -15.37
C ALA A 237 -6.83 53.83 -16.18
N ASN A 238 -7.99 53.81 -15.53
CA ASN A 238 -9.28 53.90 -16.20
C ASN A 238 -9.45 55.20 -17.00
N ARG A 239 -9.02 56.34 -16.42
CA ARG A 239 -9.12 57.66 -17.08
C ARG A 239 -8.18 57.83 -18.25
N ASP A 240 -6.93 57.34 -18.09
CA ASP A 240 -5.84 57.67 -18.98
C ASP A 240 -5.54 56.60 -20.04
N ARG A 241 -5.95 55.34 -19.80
CA ARG A 241 -5.60 54.19 -20.63
C ARG A 241 -6.80 53.47 -21.26
N CYS A 242 -8.00 53.55 -20.66
CA CYS A 242 -9.18 52.88 -21.24
C CYS A 242 -9.72 53.62 -22.46
N GLU A 243 -9.88 52.92 -23.59
CA GLU A 243 -10.47 53.42 -24.83
C GLU A 243 -11.86 54.08 -24.58
N LYS A 244 -12.64 53.50 -23.66
CA LYS A 244 -13.86 54.07 -23.11
C LYS A 244 -13.87 53.89 -21.61
N LYS A 245 -13.98 54.96 -20.82
CA LYS A 245 -13.97 54.94 -19.37
C LYS A 245 -15.07 54.03 -18.79
N MET A 246 -14.72 53.27 -17.76
CA MET A 246 -15.70 52.50 -16.98
C MET A 246 -16.43 53.42 -15.99
N PRO A 247 -17.70 53.13 -15.69
CA PRO A 247 -18.44 53.83 -14.62
C PRO A 247 -17.74 53.69 -13.25
N GLN A 248 -17.84 54.72 -12.41
CA GLN A 248 -17.19 54.76 -11.09
C GLN A 248 -17.55 53.55 -10.21
N ARG A 249 -18.83 53.12 -10.21
CA ARG A 249 -19.31 51.94 -9.47
C ARG A 249 -18.54 50.67 -9.81
N ASP A 250 -18.08 50.51 -11.07
CA ASP A 250 -17.36 49.31 -11.53
C ASP A 250 -15.90 49.41 -11.09
N ILE A 251 -15.31 50.62 -11.07
CA ILE A 251 -14.00 50.88 -10.50
C ILE A 251 -14.00 50.61 -8.99
N ASP A 252 -15.00 51.12 -8.26
CA ASP A 252 -15.16 50.88 -6.81
C ASP A 252 -15.28 49.39 -6.50
N ARG A 253 -15.98 48.61 -7.33
CA ARG A 253 -16.10 47.15 -7.22
C ARG A 253 -14.75 46.46 -7.41
N ILE A 254 -13.99 46.86 -8.45
CA ILE A 254 -12.64 46.33 -8.73
C ILE A 254 -11.71 46.62 -7.52
N VAL A 255 -11.64 47.87 -7.09
CA VAL A 255 -10.81 48.30 -5.96
C VAL A 255 -11.19 47.56 -4.68
N ALA A 256 -12.47 47.49 -4.37
CA ALA A 256 -12.95 46.75 -3.19
C ALA A 256 -12.61 45.25 -3.26
N SER A 257 -12.61 44.64 -4.45
CA SER A 257 -12.22 43.26 -4.65
C SER A 257 -10.71 43.05 -4.45
N VAL A 258 -9.88 43.98 -4.94
CA VAL A 258 -8.43 43.95 -4.78
C VAL A 258 -8.03 44.17 -3.32
N CYS A 259 -8.64 45.17 -2.65
CA CYS A 259 -8.31 45.54 -1.28
C CYS A 259 -8.80 44.53 -0.20
N LYS A 260 -9.72 43.64 -0.53
CA LYS A 260 -10.10 42.50 0.32
C LYS A 260 -8.98 41.47 0.49
N ARG A 261 -7.99 41.47 -0.40
CA ARG A 261 -6.80 40.62 -0.29
C ARG A 261 -5.78 41.26 0.66
N GLY A 262 -5.24 40.47 1.59
CA GLY A 262 -4.14 40.90 2.45
C GLY A 262 -2.94 41.37 1.61
N PRO A 263 -2.10 42.31 2.08
CA PRO A 263 -0.91 42.73 1.37
C PRO A 263 0.06 41.52 1.24
N GLY A 264 0.41 41.18 -0.01
CA GLY A 264 1.48 40.20 -0.29
C GLY A 264 1.06 38.78 -0.67
N HIS A 265 -0.16 38.54 -1.16
CA HIS A 265 -0.53 37.23 -1.69
C HIS A 265 -0.81 37.27 -3.20
N ASP A 266 0.18 36.80 -3.99
CA ASP A 266 -0.01 36.40 -5.38
C ASP A 266 -0.44 34.93 -5.41
N GLY A 267 -1.67 34.65 -5.80
CA GLY A 267 -2.17 33.29 -5.92
C GLY A 267 -3.56 33.26 -6.51
N GLU A 268 -3.69 33.37 -7.83
CA GLU A 268 -4.93 33.06 -8.52
C GLU A 268 -4.97 31.59 -8.89
N GLY A 269 -5.88 30.84 -8.22
CA GLY A 269 -6.44 29.63 -8.80
C GLY A 269 -7.55 30.02 -9.77
N LEU A 270 -7.35 29.89 -11.06
CA LEU A 270 -8.38 30.00 -12.07
C LEU A 270 -9.29 28.76 -11.99
N TYR A 271 -10.51 28.93 -11.52
CA TYR A 271 -11.58 27.95 -11.67
C TYR A 271 -12.55 28.43 -12.74
N ASN A 272 -12.56 27.75 -13.88
CA ASN A 272 -13.63 27.89 -14.84
C ASN A 272 -14.86 27.15 -14.32
N ASP A 273 -15.95 27.90 -14.19
CA ASP A 273 -17.27 27.40 -13.79
C ASP A 273 -18.01 26.97 -15.05
N GLU A 274 -17.96 25.69 -15.39
CA GLU A 274 -18.94 25.09 -16.30
C GLU A 274 -19.58 23.88 -15.63
N THR A 275 -20.81 24.08 -15.16
CA THR A 275 -21.71 23.01 -14.71
C THR A 275 -22.30 22.32 -15.93
N PRO A 276 -22.11 21.01 -16.10
CA PRO A 276 -22.92 20.23 -17.05
C PRO A 276 -24.32 19.98 -16.47
N PRO A 277 -25.35 19.86 -17.31
CA PRO A 277 -26.74 19.76 -16.90
C PRO A 277 -27.05 18.41 -16.22
N VAL A 278 -27.90 18.49 -15.21
CA VAL A 278 -28.43 17.36 -14.44
C VAL A 278 -29.14 16.35 -15.36
N GLY A 279 -28.52 15.19 -15.55
CA GLY A 279 -29.12 14.03 -16.19
C GLY A 279 -29.89 13.17 -15.18
N ARG A 280 -31.05 12.68 -15.56
CA ARG A 280 -32.00 11.88 -14.79
C ARG A 280 -31.40 10.56 -14.27
N PRO A 281 -31.90 10.01 -13.13
CA PRO A 281 -31.34 8.80 -12.54
C PRO A 281 -31.68 7.56 -13.35
N GLY A 282 -30.67 6.89 -13.84
CA GLY A 282 -30.75 5.55 -14.42
C GLY A 282 -30.60 4.48 -13.34
N ARG A 283 -31.38 3.43 -13.47
CA ARG A 283 -31.55 2.26 -12.59
C ARG A 283 -30.24 1.57 -12.23
N GLY A 284 -30.22 1.02 -11.01
CA GLY A 284 -29.14 0.34 -10.34
C GLY A 284 -28.33 -0.67 -11.15
N GLY A 285 -27.04 -0.61 -10.92
CA GLY A 285 -26.03 -1.57 -11.29
C GLY A 285 -24.97 -1.58 -10.19
N SER A 286 -24.62 -2.76 -9.77
CA SER A 286 -23.67 -3.17 -8.76
C SER A 286 -22.36 -2.38 -8.74
N GLY A 287 -21.81 -2.18 -7.54
CA GLY A 287 -20.48 -1.77 -7.14
C GLY A 287 -19.51 -1.28 -8.22
N GLY A 288 -19.09 0.00 -8.14
CA GLY A 288 -18.13 0.58 -9.08
C GLY A 288 -16.80 -0.11 -9.00
N ALA A 289 -16.50 -1.00 -9.93
CA ALA A 289 -15.18 -1.58 -10.15
C ALA A 289 -14.23 -0.45 -10.59
N GLN A 290 -13.12 -0.25 -9.88
CA GLN A 290 -12.02 0.57 -10.36
C GLN A 290 -11.58 0.02 -11.72
N THR A 291 -11.60 0.87 -12.76
CA THR A 291 -11.23 0.43 -14.10
C THR A 291 -9.71 0.41 -14.24
N PHE A 292 -9.11 -0.78 -14.15
CA PHE A 292 -7.71 -1.03 -14.48
C PHE A 292 -7.52 -1.25 -15.99
N ARG A 293 -8.47 -0.81 -16.81
CA ARG A 293 -8.44 -0.94 -18.26
C ARG A 293 -8.52 0.43 -18.92
N SER A 294 -7.76 0.61 -20.00
CA SER A 294 -7.89 1.77 -20.88
C SER A 294 -9.22 1.77 -21.63
N LYS A 295 -9.58 2.89 -22.29
CA LYS A 295 -10.77 3.00 -23.16
C LYS A 295 -10.84 1.91 -24.24
N ASN A 296 -9.68 1.40 -24.66
CA ASN A 296 -9.57 0.33 -25.65
C ASN A 296 -9.62 -1.08 -25.02
N GLY A 297 -9.93 -1.20 -23.74
CA GLY A 297 -9.99 -2.47 -23.02
C GLY A 297 -8.63 -3.06 -22.62
N THR A 298 -7.51 -2.39 -22.91
CA THR A 298 -6.16 -2.87 -22.58
C THR A 298 -5.94 -2.76 -21.06
N ILE A 299 -5.43 -3.84 -20.45
CA ILE A 299 -5.09 -3.88 -19.04
C ILE A 299 -3.88 -2.96 -18.79
N LYS A 300 -3.99 -2.08 -17.78
CA LYS A 300 -2.89 -1.30 -17.23
C LYS A 300 -2.32 -2.05 -16.01
N PRO A 301 -1.14 -2.67 -16.10
CA PRO A 301 -0.62 -3.57 -15.04
C PRO A 301 -0.43 -2.88 -13.69
N ASN A 302 0.02 -1.62 -13.68
CA ASN A 302 0.19 -0.82 -12.47
C ASN A 302 -1.15 -0.54 -11.77
N LEU A 303 -2.22 -0.23 -12.50
CA LEU A 303 -3.55 -0.02 -11.92
C LEU A 303 -4.16 -1.32 -11.42
N LEU A 304 -4.03 -2.41 -12.17
CA LEU A 304 -4.47 -3.73 -11.74
C LEU A 304 -3.74 -4.16 -10.45
N ALA A 305 -2.42 -3.92 -10.38
CA ALA A 305 -1.64 -4.20 -9.17
C ALA A 305 -2.16 -3.40 -7.96
N ARG A 306 -2.54 -2.14 -8.15
CA ARG A 306 -3.10 -1.30 -7.08
C ARG A 306 -4.48 -1.78 -6.63
N VAL A 307 -5.36 -2.16 -7.57
CA VAL A 307 -6.65 -2.76 -7.23
C VAL A 307 -6.44 -4.01 -6.39
N ILE A 308 -5.56 -4.92 -6.83
CA ILE A 308 -5.25 -6.14 -6.08
C ILE A 308 -4.71 -5.81 -4.68
N LEU A 309 -3.78 -4.85 -4.56
CA LEU A 309 -3.23 -4.44 -3.26
C LEU A 309 -4.28 -3.78 -2.36
N SER A 310 -5.26 -3.06 -2.91
CA SER A 310 -6.32 -2.44 -2.12
C SER A 310 -7.37 -3.43 -1.60
N GLU A 311 -7.57 -4.53 -2.32
CA GLU A 311 -8.57 -5.55 -1.97
C GLU A 311 -7.96 -6.74 -1.20
N ASN A 312 -6.64 -6.97 -1.36
CA ASN A 312 -5.95 -8.10 -0.78
C ASN A 312 -4.74 -7.65 0.03
N HIS A 313 -4.54 -8.22 1.19
CA HIS A 313 -3.29 -8.04 1.93
C HIS A 313 -2.16 -8.79 1.22
N ALA A 314 -1.10 -8.07 0.85
CA ALA A 314 0.12 -8.65 0.28
C ALA A 314 1.34 -8.13 1.04
N GLN A 315 2.29 -9.01 1.36
CA GLN A 315 3.51 -8.65 2.09
C GLN A 315 4.63 -9.65 1.81
N HIS A 316 5.85 -9.30 2.18
CA HIS A 316 6.94 -10.26 2.24
C HIS A 316 7.05 -10.80 3.67
N ILE A 317 6.73 -12.07 3.87
CA ILE A 317 6.90 -12.72 5.17
C ILE A 317 8.28 -13.35 5.19
N ASP A 318 9.13 -12.87 6.10
CA ASP A 318 10.54 -13.28 6.19
C ASP A 318 11.28 -13.21 4.85
N GLY A 319 10.94 -12.26 3.99
CA GLY A 319 11.52 -12.05 2.67
C GLY A 319 10.84 -12.80 1.51
N ALA A 320 9.94 -13.74 1.78
CA ALA A 320 9.18 -14.43 0.74
C ALA A 320 7.86 -13.70 0.44
N PRO A 321 7.53 -13.43 -0.85
CA PRO A 321 6.29 -12.76 -1.20
C PRO A 321 5.07 -13.63 -0.88
N ALA A 322 4.11 -13.07 -0.17
CA ALA A 322 2.91 -13.74 0.29
C ALA A 322 1.67 -12.85 0.12
N VAL A 323 0.52 -13.47 -0.11
CA VAL A 323 -0.77 -12.80 -0.22
C VAL A 323 -1.81 -13.52 0.64
N TRP A 324 -2.66 -12.75 1.32
CA TRP A 324 -3.75 -13.27 2.12
C TRP A 324 -4.96 -13.65 1.25
N THR A 325 -5.41 -14.90 1.37
CA THR A 325 -6.51 -15.46 0.55
C THR A 325 -7.86 -15.51 1.28
N GLY A 326 -8.00 -14.75 2.36
CA GLY A 326 -9.19 -14.78 3.22
C GLY A 326 -9.11 -15.78 4.38
N ARG A 327 -8.23 -16.79 4.29
CA ARG A 327 -8.04 -17.81 5.32
C ARG A 327 -6.60 -18.04 5.74
N ARG A 328 -5.64 -17.85 4.81
CA ARG A 328 -4.22 -18.11 5.03
C ARG A 328 -3.34 -17.23 4.15
N TRP A 329 -2.08 -17.16 4.49
CA TRP A 329 -1.04 -16.60 3.64
C TRP A 329 -0.56 -17.64 2.62
N GLU A 330 -0.64 -17.32 1.35
CA GLU A 330 -0.10 -18.15 0.27
C GLU A 330 1.12 -17.48 -0.35
N PHE A 331 2.15 -18.29 -0.65
CA PHE A 331 3.47 -17.82 -1.03
C PHE A 331 3.76 -17.98 -2.52
N GLY A 332 4.59 -17.05 -3.01
CA GLY A 332 5.20 -17.13 -4.32
C GLY A 332 4.27 -16.75 -5.47
N LYS A 333 4.86 -16.64 -6.66
CA LYS A 333 4.20 -16.16 -7.87
C LYS A 333 2.88 -16.86 -8.22
N PRO A 334 2.73 -18.20 -8.07
CA PRO A 334 1.47 -18.87 -8.41
C PRO A 334 0.25 -18.37 -7.60
N ALA A 335 0.45 -17.96 -6.34
CA ALA A 335 -0.61 -17.38 -5.53
C ALA A 335 -1.10 -16.05 -6.08
N PHE A 336 -0.15 -15.19 -6.45
CA PHE A 336 -0.47 -13.91 -7.08
C PHE A 336 -1.07 -14.06 -8.47
N GLU A 337 -0.61 -15.02 -9.28
CA GLU A 337 -1.17 -15.27 -10.63
C GLU A 337 -2.65 -15.66 -10.57
N ARG A 338 -3.08 -16.42 -9.55
CA ARG A 338 -4.50 -16.75 -9.36
C ARG A 338 -5.31 -15.48 -9.12
N ILE A 339 -4.88 -14.63 -8.18
CA ILE A 339 -5.58 -13.38 -7.86
C ILE A 339 -5.60 -12.43 -9.06
N ILE A 340 -4.50 -12.32 -9.81
CA ILE A 340 -4.45 -11.50 -11.03
C ILE A 340 -5.47 -11.99 -12.06
N LEU A 341 -5.58 -13.31 -12.25
CA LEU A 341 -6.53 -13.90 -13.19
C LEU A 341 -7.98 -13.81 -12.71
N ASP A 342 -8.22 -13.81 -11.40
CA ASP A 342 -9.55 -13.58 -10.83
C ASP A 342 -10.07 -12.15 -11.13
N HIS A 343 -9.16 -11.16 -11.24
CA HIS A 343 -9.48 -9.77 -11.59
C HIS A 343 -9.48 -9.54 -13.11
N ALA A 344 -8.60 -10.22 -13.84
CA ALA A 344 -8.37 -10.04 -15.26
C ALA A 344 -7.99 -11.39 -15.90
N ASP A 345 -8.99 -12.20 -16.26
CA ASP A 345 -8.85 -13.53 -16.82
C ASP A 345 -8.13 -13.54 -18.18
N ASP A 346 -8.16 -12.42 -18.91
CA ASP A 346 -7.50 -12.21 -20.21
C ASP A 346 -6.06 -11.63 -20.08
N ALA A 347 -5.54 -11.43 -18.87
CA ALA A 347 -4.20 -10.89 -18.66
C ALA A 347 -3.12 -11.78 -19.28
N SER A 348 -2.34 -11.24 -20.21
CA SER A 348 -1.22 -11.91 -20.84
C SER A 348 -0.12 -12.27 -19.82
N THR A 349 0.76 -13.20 -20.17
CA THR A 349 1.89 -13.59 -19.31
C THR A 349 2.79 -12.41 -18.97
N ASN A 350 3.02 -11.47 -19.91
CA ASN A 350 3.83 -10.29 -19.67
C ASN A 350 3.13 -9.35 -18.67
N GLN A 351 1.85 -9.08 -18.86
CA GLN A 351 1.06 -8.25 -17.93
C GLN A 351 1.02 -8.86 -16.53
N ARG A 352 0.83 -10.18 -16.39
CA ARG A 352 0.90 -10.85 -15.08
C ARG A 352 2.27 -10.70 -14.41
N ASN A 353 3.35 -10.77 -15.18
CA ASN A 353 4.71 -10.54 -14.68
C ASN A 353 4.92 -9.10 -14.21
N GLU A 354 4.43 -8.12 -14.95
CA GLU A 354 4.50 -6.70 -14.59
C GLU A 354 3.68 -6.41 -13.33
N VAL A 355 2.43 -6.89 -13.26
CA VAL A 355 1.58 -6.78 -12.06
C VAL A 355 2.28 -7.39 -10.84
N PHE A 356 2.80 -8.61 -10.96
CA PHE A 356 3.51 -9.27 -9.87
C PHE A 356 4.76 -8.51 -9.44
N SER A 357 5.55 -8.00 -10.39
CA SER A 357 6.74 -7.20 -10.10
C SER A 357 6.39 -5.90 -9.37
N TYR A 358 5.31 -5.25 -9.77
CA TYR A 358 4.82 -4.04 -9.13
C TYR A 358 4.35 -4.31 -7.70
N ILE A 359 3.59 -5.39 -7.48
CA ILE A 359 3.15 -5.80 -6.13
C ILE A 359 4.37 -6.10 -5.25
N GLN A 360 5.36 -6.86 -5.76
CA GLN A 360 6.57 -7.18 -5.00
C GLN A 360 7.36 -5.94 -4.58
N ALA A 361 7.47 -4.94 -5.45
CA ALA A 361 8.19 -3.71 -5.14
C ALA A 361 7.52 -2.90 -4.01
N ARG A 362 6.20 -3.04 -3.83
CA ARG A 362 5.41 -2.24 -2.87
C ARG A 362 4.99 -2.98 -1.61
N ALA A 363 5.02 -4.30 -1.63
CA ALA A 363 4.60 -5.11 -0.48
C ALA A 363 5.54 -4.91 0.73
N PRO A 364 5.00 -4.67 1.94
CA PRO A 364 5.80 -4.45 3.14
C PRO A 364 6.60 -5.70 3.53
N GLN A 365 7.73 -5.50 4.21
CA GLN A 365 8.53 -6.57 4.80
C GLN A 365 8.06 -6.84 6.23
N VAL A 366 7.69 -8.07 6.53
CA VAL A 366 7.15 -8.48 7.83
C VAL A 366 7.91 -9.71 8.32
N SER A 367 8.29 -9.72 9.59
CA SER A 367 8.89 -10.89 10.21
C SER A 367 7.84 -11.81 10.85
N SER A 368 7.98 -13.12 10.66
CA SER A 368 7.13 -14.13 11.32
C SER A 368 7.26 -14.12 12.85
N ASP A 369 8.36 -13.58 13.40
CA ASP A 369 8.59 -13.55 14.84
C ASP A 369 7.76 -12.48 15.55
N ASN A 370 7.61 -11.28 14.96
CA ASN A 370 7.02 -10.11 15.62
C ASN A 370 6.07 -9.27 14.73
N GLY A 371 5.85 -9.68 13.49
CA GLY A 371 4.96 -8.99 12.55
C GLY A 371 3.50 -9.43 12.61
N PHE A 372 3.18 -10.41 13.46
CA PHE A 372 1.86 -10.98 13.66
C PHE A 372 1.47 -10.90 15.14
N ASP A 373 0.28 -11.37 15.48
CA ASP A 373 -0.26 -11.29 16.84
C ASP A 373 0.45 -12.17 17.91
N GLY A 374 1.46 -12.90 17.51
CA GLY A 374 2.32 -13.70 18.38
C GLY A 374 1.75 -15.05 18.82
N ARG A 375 0.55 -15.40 18.38
CA ARG A 375 -0.13 -16.63 18.75
C ARG A 375 0.18 -17.80 17.83
N TYR A 376 -0.26 -18.99 18.21
CA TYR A 376 -0.13 -20.21 17.44
C TYR A 376 -1.48 -20.67 16.93
N TYR A 377 -1.58 -20.83 15.62
CA TYR A 377 -2.81 -21.22 14.94
C TYR A 377 -2.62 -22.49 14.12
N VAL A 378 -3.65 -23.33 14.12
CA VAL A 378 -3.80 -24.45 13.19
C VAL A 378 -5.05 -24.22 12.38
N GLN A 379 -4.91 -24.17 11.06
CA GLN A 379 -6.03 -24.03 10.13
C GLN A 379 -6.47 -25.41 9.66
N PHE A 380 -7.65 -25.85 10.08
CA PHE A 380 -8.34 -27.00 9.54
C PHE A 380 -9.17 -26.62 8.30
N ALA A 381 -9.72 -27.60 7.61
CA ALA A 381 -10.56 -27.35 6.44
C ALA A 381 -11.80 -26.49 6.77
N ASP A 382 -12.35 -26.65 7.95
CA ASP A 382 -13.59 -26.02 8.44
C ASP A 382 -13.35 -24.87 9.43
N VAL A 383 -12.28 -24.90 10.22
CA VAL A 383 -12.08 -23.98 11.35
C VAL A 383 -10.62 -23.60 11.55
N THR A 384 -10.37 -22.38 12.06
CA THR A 384 -9.08 -21.96 12.60
C THR A 384 -9.08 -22.14 14.11
N LEU A 385 -8.12 -22.88 14.64
CA LEU A 385 -7.98 -23.13 16.07
C LEU A 385 -6.85 -22.26 16.64
N ASP A 386 -7.14 -21.45 17.67
CA ASP A 386 -6.13 -20.88 18.57
C ASP A 386 -5.66 -22.00 19.51
N VAL A 387 -4.44 -22.48 19.30
CA VAL A 387 -3.90 -23.65 20.00
C VAL A 387 -3.79 -23.42 21.52
N MET A 388 -3.41 -22.20 21.92
CA MET A 388 -3.21 -21.88 23.33
C MET A 388 -4.52 -21.73 24.10
N ARG A 389 -5.56 -21.21 23.45
CA ARG A 389 -6.90 -21.05 24.04
C ARG A 389 -7.78 -22.26 23.82
N ARG A 390 -7.46 -23.11 22.85
CA ARG A 390 -8.27 -24.23 22.38
C ARG A 390 -9.66 -23.79 21.91
N GLU A 391 -9.72 -22.64 21.23
CA GLU A 391 -10.94 -22.03 20.76
C GLU A 391 -10.92 -21.86 19.25
N ALA A 392 -12.07 -22.01 18.63
CA ALA A 392 -12.27 -21.66 17.22
C ALA A 392 -12.31 -20.14 17.07
N VAL A 393 -11.57 -19.61 16.08
CA VAL A 393 -11.49 -18.19 15.80
C VAL A 393 -11.68 -17.92 14.31
N GLU A 394 -12.16 -16.73 13.97
CA GLU A 394 -12.21 -16.28 12.57
C GLU A 394 -10.82 -15.85 12.10
N PRO A 395 -10.34 -16.39 10.98
CA PRO A 395 -9.02 -16.05 10.45
C PRO A 395 -8.98 -14.61 9.93
N ASN A 396 -7.87 -13.93 10.18
CA ASN A 396 -7.61 -12.57 9.67
C ASN A 396 -6.12 -12.36 9.35
N PRO A 397 -5.75 -11.31 8.60
CA PRO A 397 -4.37 -11.09 8.16
C PRO A 397 -3.34 -10.86 9.27
N SER A 398 -3.75 -10.54 10.50
CA SER A 398 -2.81 -10.42 11.63
C SER A 398 -2.35 -11.76 12.19
N MET A 399 -2.97 -12.87 11.75
CA MET A 399 -2.62 -14.22 12.14
C MET A 399 -1.62 -14.83 11.17
N LEU A 400 -0.55 -15.43 11.68
CA LEU A 400 0.38 -16.21 10.84
C LEU A 400 -0.20 -17.60 10.57
N ILE A 401 -0.94 -17.72 9.48
CA ILE A 401 -1.51 -18.99 8.99
C ILE A 401 -1.00 -19.23 7.58
N ILE A 402 -0.14 -20.25 7.37
CA ILE A 402 0.51 -20.53 6.07
C ILE A 402 0.02 -21.80 5.39
N GLY A 403 -0.68 -22.69 6.11
CA GLY A 403 -1.20 -23.94 5.57
C GLY A 403 -2.60 -24.22 6.07
N THR A 404 -3.37 -24.99 5.31
CA THR A 404 -4.68 -25.52 5.71
C THR A 404 -4.61 -27.04 5.69
N LEU A 405 -4.89 -27.66 6.81
CA LEU A 405 -4.97 -29.12 6.91
C LEU A 405 -6.22 -29.62 6.14
N PRO A 406 -6.11 -30.69 5.34
CA PRO A 406 -7.21 -31.17 4.52
C PRO A 406 -8.26 -31.99 5.30
N ILE A 407 -8.33 -31.80 6.60
CA ILE A 407 -9.24 -32.50 7.53
C ILE A 407 -10.06 -31.48 8.34
N ASN A 408 -11.25 -31.88 8.74
CA ASN A 408 -12.09 -31.12 9.65
C ASN A 408 -11.64 -31.31 11.09
N TYR A 409 -11.77 -30.26 11.90
CA TYR A 409 -11.50 -30.34 13.33
C TYR A 409 -12.62 -31.11 14.05
N ASN A 410 -12.25 -32.17 14.73
CA ASN A 410 -13.19 -32.95 15.56
C ASN A 410 -12.54 -33.28 16.92
N PRO A 411 -12.86 -32.53 17.99
CA PRO A 411 -12.28 -32.76 19.30
C PRO A 411 -12.68 -34.14 19.92
N ASP A 412 -13.77 -34.72 19.43
CA ASP A 412 -14.30 -36.01 19.90
C ASP A 412 -13.90 -37.18 18.98
N ALA A 413 -12.94 -36.96 18.06
CA ALA A 413 -12.49 -38.02 17.16
C ALA A 413 -11.87 -39.20 17.97
N PRO A 414 -12.17 -40.46 17.59
CA PRO A 414 -11.53 -41.61 18.23
C PRO A 414 -10.04 -41.64 17.84
N TYR A 415 -9.16 -41.68 18.83
CA TYR A 415 -7.70 -41.62 18.65
C TYR A 415 -6.97 -42.95 18.95
N GLY A 416 -7.67 -44.00 19.40
CA GLY A 416 -7.06 -45.26 19.82
C GLY A 416 -6.15 -45.90 18.79
N LEU A 417 -6.52 -45.88 17.50
CA LEU A 417 -5.66 -46.41 16.41
C LEU A 417 -4.38 -45.59 16.21
N ALA A 418 -4.45 -44.27 16.39
CA ALA A 418 -3.27 -43.39 16.32
C ALA A 418 -2.34 -43.65 17.51
N ASP A 419 -2.90 -43.78 18.71
CA ASP A 419 -2.14 -44.09 19.92
C ASP A 419 -1.45 -45.47 19.80
N GLU A 420 -2.16 -46.51 19.38
CA GLU A 420 -1.60 -47.85 19.15
C GLU A 420 -0.44 -47.80 18.13
N PHE A 421 -0.60 -47.04 17.06
CA PHE A 421 0.46 -46.90 16.04
C PHE A 421 1.69 -46.20 16.63
N ILE A 422 1.52 -45.05 17.28
CA ILE A 422 2.63 -44.29 17.89
C ILE A 422 3.32 -45.10 18.99
N ALA A 423 2.54 -45.77 19.87
CA ALA A 423 3.09 -46.66 20.89
C ALA A 423 3.91 -47.82 20.30
N SER A 424 3.47 -48.36 19.15
CA SER A 424 4.24 -49.39 18.44
C SER A 424 5.59 -48.91 17.93
N LEU A 425 5.67 -47.66 17.48
CA LEU A 425 6.92 -47.02 17.04
C LEU A 425 7.84 -46.75 18.23
N ALA A 426 7.28 -46.32 19.34
CA ALA A 426 8.01 -46.06 20.59
C ALA A 426 8.53 -47.29 21.30
N ALA A 427 8.03 -48.48 20.93
CA ALA A 427 8.40 -49.78 21.52
C ALA A 427 8.26 -49.79 23.06
N GLY A 428 7.24 -49.12 23.59
CA GLY A 428 6.94 -49.05 25.03
C GLY A 428 7.69 -47.96 25.80
N ASP A 429 8.42 -47.07 25.07
CA ASP A 429 9.07 -45.90 25.70
C ASP A 429 8.11 -44.69 25.64
N GLU A 430 7.53 -44.32 26.79
CA GLU A 430 6.59 -43.21 26.92
C GLU A 430 7.19 -41.85 26.55
N VAL A 431 8.50 -41.66 26.66
CA VAL A 431 9.18 -40.42 26.29
C VAL A 431 9.23 -40.30 24.77
N ILE A 432 9.58 -41.40 24.08
CA ILE A 432 9.59 -41.46 22.62
C ILE A 432 8.17 -41.25 22.07
N GLU A 433 7.18 -41.87 22.66
CA GLU A 433 5.77 -41.73 22.29
C GLU A 433 5.33 -40.27 22.34
N ARG A 434 5.59 -39.58 23.45
CA ARG A 434 5.30 -38.16 23.61
C ARG A 434 6.05 -37.31 22.58
N VAL A 435 7.34 -37.56 22.34
CA VAL A 435 8.15 -36.82 21.34
C VAL A 435 7.58 -36.99 19.94
N LEU A 436 7.09 -38.17 19.56
CA LEU A 436 6.46 -38.39 18.26
C LEU A 436 5.19 -37.53 18.07
N PHE A 437 4.35 -37.44 19.13
CA PHE A 437 3.19 -36.54 19.10
C PHE A 437 3.61 -35.07 19.05
N GLU A 438 4.63 -34.66 19.81
CA GLU A 438 5.16 -33.29 19.77
C GLU A 438 5.71 -32.91 18.38
N ILE A 439 6.36 -33.82 17.66
CA ILE A 439 6.81 -33.65 16.29
C ILE A 439 5.61 -33.41 15.36
N ILE A 440 4.56 -34.22 15.45
CA ILE A 440 3.35 -34.03 14.65
C ILE A 440 2.73 -32.66 14.91
N ALA A 441 2.56 -32.30 16.20
CA ALA A 441 2.01 -31.01 16.60
C ALA A 441 2.83 -29.82 16.08
N ALA A 442 4.16 -29.93 16.15
CA ALA A 442 5.06 -28.90 15.62
C ALA A 442 4.88 -28.72 14.10
N CYS A 443 4.64 -29.79 13.35
CA CYS A 443 4.39 -29.72 11.91
C CYS A 443 3.05 -29.08 11.54
N MET A 444 2.07 -29.10 12.44
CA MET A 444 0.75 -28.49 12.18
C MET A 444 0.76 -26.95 12.33
N CYS A 445 1.75 -26.41 13.04
CA CYS A 445 1.82 -24.98 13.33
C CYS A 445 2.52 -24.19 12.23
N SER A 446 1.94 -23.06 11.87
CA SER A 446 2.51 -22.13 10.87
C SER A 446 3.78 -21.41 11.36
N LYS A 447 3.89 -21.24 12.68
CA LYS A 447 5.05 -20.63 13.32
C LYS A 447 6.03 -21.71 13.77
N ARG A 448 7.32 -21.51 13.51
CA ARG A 448 8.36 -22.43 13.99
C ARG A 448 8.31 -22.54 15.53
N ILE A 449 8.21 -23.76 16.04
CA ILE A 449 8.17 -24.04 17.47
C ILE A 449 9.56 -24.44 17.97
N VAL A 450 10.32 -25.24 17.18
CA VAL A 450 11.60 -25.81 17.58
C VAL A 450 12.69 -25.49 16.57
N ALA A 451 13.91 -25.22 17.05
CA ALA A 451 15.12 -25.07 16.26
C ALA A 451 15.92 -26.39 16.20
N GLN A 452 15.21 -27.50 16.01
CA GLN A 452 15.74 -28.86 15.95
C GLN A 452 15.15 -29.59 14.76
N SER A 453 15.86 -30.60 14.29
CA SER A 453 15.41 -31.47 13.22
C SER A 453 15.34 -32.90 13.73
N PRO A 454 14.15 -33.47 13.96
CA PRO A 454 13.99 -34.87 14.25
C PRO A 454 14.60 -35.77 13.17
N MET A 455 15.43 -36.71 13.59
CA MET A 455 16.01 -37.74 12.73
C MET A 455 15.48 -39.12 13.17
N LEU A 456 14.65 -39.70 12.30
CA LEU A 456 14.07 -41.03 12.54
C LEU A 456 15.08 -42.12 12.13
N ILE A 457 15.66 -42.78 13.12
CA ILE A 457 16.66 -43.82 12.89
C ILE A 457 16.09 -45.18 13.28
N GLY A 458 16.09 -46.15 12.36
CA GLY A 458 15.65 -47.50 12.62
C GLY A 458 16.70 -48.31 13.38
N ARG A 459 16.28 -49.21 14.29
CA ARG A 459 17.20 -50.21 14.82
C ARG A 459 17.73 -51.11 13.72
N ALA A 460 19.04 -51.25 13.64
CA ALA A 460 19.66 -52.25 12.79
C ALA A 460 19.16 -53.63 13.18
N GLY A 461 18.43 -54.31 12.33
CA GLY A 461 17.98 -55.69 12.56
C GLY A 461 19.16 -56.64 12.48
N THR A 462 19.17 -57.64 13.35
CA THR A 462 20.20 -58.73 13.37
C THR A 462 19.84 -59.94 12.52
N GLY A 463 18.81 -59.84 11.63
CA GLY A 463 18.36 -60.91 10.76
C GLY A 463 18.74 -60.75 9.30
N PRO A 464 18.68 -61.84 8.48
CA PRO A 464 19.01 -61.80 7.04
C PRO A 464 18.08 -60.93 6.19
N GLU A 465 16.94 -60.51 6.70
CA GLU A 465 16.05 -59.50 6.10
C GLU A 465 16.31 -58.11 6.68
N GLY A 466 17.53 -57.84 7.04
CA GLY A 466 18.03 -56.70 7.79
C GLY A 466 17.34 -55.42 7.48
N ALA A 467 16.70 -54.92 8.47
CA ALA A 467 16.81 -53.51 8.80
C ALA A 467 15.91 -52.50 8.11
N ALA A 468 14.84 -52.69 7.46
CA ALA A 468 14.18 -51.50 6.93
C ALA A 468 12.71 -51.27 7.31
N SER A 469 12.04 -52.23 7.94
CA SER A 469 10.59 -52.11 8.18
C SER A 469 10.23 -51.65 9.58
N ASN A 470 10.77 -50.48 10.03
CA ASN A 470 10.58 -49.97 11.42
C ASN A 470 9.49 -48.89 11.51
N GLY A 471 8.62 -48.78 10.51
CA GLY A 471 7.53 -47.79 10.50
C GLY A 471 7.94 -46.34 10.24
N LYS A 472 9.23 -46.02 9.99
CA LYS A 472 9.69 -44.64 9.71
C LYS A 472 8.95 -43.98 8.55
N SER A 473 8.97 -44.67 7.39
CA SER A 473 8.29 -44.13 6.18
C SER A 473 6.77 -44.09 6.36
N THR A 474 6.21 -45.02 7.18
CA THR A 474 4.78 -44.97 7.56
C THR A 474 4.49 -43.73 8.39
N PHE A 475 5.33 -43.40 9.38
CA PHE A 475 5.18 -42.20 10.19
C PHE A 475 5.27 -40.93 9.31
N ILE A 476 6.27 -40.83 8.41
CA ILE A 476 6.38 -39.72 7.47
C ILE A 476 5.14 -39.61 6.58
N ASN A 477 4.59 -40.73 6.12
CA ASN A 477 3.38 -40.74 5.30
C ASN A 477 2.14 -40.32 6.08
N VAL A 478 2.03 -40.69 7.37
CA VAL A 478 0.96 -40.23 8.26
C VAL A 478 1.03 -38.71 8.41
N VAL A 479 2.22 -38.15 8.69
CA VAL A 479 2.43 -36.70 8.77
C VAL A 479 2.10 -36.01 7.44
N ARG A 480 2.56 -36.55 6.31
CA ARG A 480 2.28 -36.02 4.97
C ARG A 480 0.78 -35.99 4.65
N ASN A 481 0.06 -37.05 4.97
CA ASN A 481 -1.39 -37.14 4.75
C ASN A 481 -2.17 -36.21 5.68
N LEU A 482 -1.73 -36.06 6.93
CA LEU A 482 -2.33 -35.13 7.90
C LEU A 482 -2.19 -33.68 7.44
N LEU A 483 -1.00 -33.30 6.96
CA LEU A 483 -0.73 -31.93 6.54
C LEU A 483 -1.28 -31.62 5.13
N GLY A 484 -1.38 -32.62 4.27
CA GLY A 484 -1.62 -32.44 2.83
C GLY A 484 -0.32 -32.20 2.03
N PRO A 485 -0.26 -32.65 0.78
CA PRO A 485 0.93 -32.55 -0.06
C PRO A 485 1.31 -31.10 -0.38
N GLU A 486 0.35 -30.19 -0.45
CA GLU A 486 0.57 -28.78 -0.70
C GLU A 486 1.31 -28.07 0.44
N ASN A 487 1.18 -28.57 1.68
CA ASN A 487 1.82 -27.99 2.86
C ASN A 487 3.17 -28.64 3.21
N THR A 488 3.62 -29.61 2.41
CA THR A 488 4.88 -30.33 2.65
C THR A 488 5.85 -30.18 1.49
N SER A 489 7.14 -30.31 1.78
CA SER A 489 8.22 -30.53 0.85
C SER A 489 8.92 -31.84 1.16
N SER A 490 9.77 -32.34 0.26
CA SER A 490 10.47 -33.62 0.40
C SER A 490 11.95 -33.49 0.02
N LEU A 491 12.60 -32.41 0.51
CA LEU A 491 14.02 -32.18 0.24
C LEU A 491 14.87 -32.98 1.22
N ASP A 492 15.79 -33.76 0.69
CA ASP A 492 16.88 -34.32 1.47
C ASP A 492 17.96 -33.26 1.73
N VAL A 493 18.93 -33.56 2.56
CA VAL A 493 19.95 -32.60 3.00
C VAL A 493 20.86 -32.18 1.84
N ALA A 494 21.22 -33.11 0.94
CA ALA A 494 22.06 -32.82 -0.23
C ALA A 494 21.32 -31.96 -1.25
N THR A 495 20.04 -32.27 -1.50
CA THR A 495 19.18 -31.53 -2.42
C THR A 495 18.93 -30.11 -1.94
N MET A 496 18.82 -29.92 -0.61
CA MET A 496 18.55 -28.61 -0.01
C MET A 496 19.65 -27.57 -0.31
N GLY A 497 20.89 -28.01 -0.47
CA GLY A 497 22.03 -27.15 -0.86
C GLY A 497 22.08 -26.83 -2.35
N GLN A 498 21.31 -27.51 -3.20
CA GLN A 498 21.34 -27.31 -4.64
C GLN A 498 20.59 -26.04 -5.07
N ARG A 499 21.05 -25.47 -6.18
CA ARG A 499 20.46 -24.27 -6.79
C ARG A 499 18.97 -24.52 -7.09
N PHE A 500 18.11 -23.58 -6.75
CA PHE A 500 16.64 -23.57 -6.92
C PHE A 500 15.82 -24.44 -5.95
N GLN A 501 16.41 -25.43 -5.29
CA GLN A 501 15.63 -26.40 -4.51
C GLN A 501 15.12 -25.83 -3.18
N ALA A 502 15.94 -25.06 -2.48
CA ALA A 502 15.54 -24.47 -1.20
C ALA A 502 14.31 -23.54 -1.28
N ALA A 503 13.98 -23.05 -2.48
CA ALA A 503 12.77 -22.25 -2.70
C ALA A 503 11.47 -23.03 -2.37
N ASP A 504 11.49 -24.34 -2.48
CA ASP A 504 10.34 -25.21 -2.18
C ASP A 504 9.99 -25.25 -0.68
N LEU A 505 10.85 -24.73 0.19
CA LEU A 505 10.56 -24.59 1.61
C LEU A 505 9.69 -23.37 1.94
N ALA A 506 9.58 -22.42 1.03
CA ALA A 506 8.80 -21.21 1.29
C ALA A 506 7.31 -21.52 1.40
N GLY A 507 6.69 -21.14 2.52
CA GLY A 507 5.26 -21.36 2.79
C GLY A 507 4.88 -22.81 3.08
N LYS A 508 5.84 -23.67 3.44
CA LYS A 508 5.58 -25.04 3.86
C LYS A 508 5.50 -25.16 5.38
N LEU A 509 4.65 -26.06 5.85
CA LEU A 509 4.53 -26.43 7.27
C LEU A 509 5.63 -27.39 7.69
N ALA A 510 5.95 -28.38 6.85
CA ALA A 510 6.99 -29.34 7.10
C ALA A 510 7.79 -29.71 5.84
N ASN A 511 9.07 -30.05 6.04
CA ASN A 511 9.89 -30.77 5.09
C ASN A 511 10.12 -32.20 5.56
N LEU A 512 9.76 -33.17 4.73
CA LEU A 512 9.77 -34.59 5.05
C LEU A 512 10.81 -35.28 4.14
N GLY A 513 12.09 -35.21 4.56
CA GLY A 513 13.19 -35.83 3.85
C GLY A 513 13.28 -37.32 4.17
N ASP A 514 13.12 -38.17 3.16
CA ASP A 514 13.19 -39.62 3.31
C ASP A 514 14.55 -40.14 2.80
N ASP A 515 15.02 -41.24 3.40
CA ASP A 515 16.23 -42.00 3.02
C ASP A 515 17.51 -41.15 2.79
N ILE A 516 18.00 -40.49 3.85
CA ILE A 516 19.32 -39.84 3.78
C ILE A 516 20.41 -40.89 3.57
N PRO A 517 21.25 -40.76 2.51
CA PRO A 517 22.32 -41.71 2.26
C PRO A 517 23.39 -41.74 3.37
N ASP A 518 24.01 -42.91 3.58
CA ASP A 518 25.05 -43.12 4.60
C ASP A 518 26.33 -42.30 4.38
N GLY A 519 26.60 -41.87 3.14
CA GLY A 519 27.73 -41.03 2.75
C GLY A 519 27.41 -39.56 2.86
N PHE A 520 27.66 -39.01 4.01
CA PHE A 520 27.06 -37.77 4.46
C PHE A 520 27.91 -36.53 4.18
N LEU A 521 27.37 -35.60 3.40
CA LEU A 521 27.53 -34.15 3.42
C LEU A 521 28.92 -33.56 3.16
N HIS A 522 29.03 -32.95 2.02
CA HIS A 522 30.06 -31.94 1.79
C HIS A 522 29.77 -30.70 2.65
N ASN A 523 30.85 -29.97 3.06
CA ASN A 523 30.76 -28.83 3.99
C ASN A 523 29.78 -27.73 3.56
N ASP A 524 29.55 -27.54 2.26
CA ASP A 524 28.67 -26.50 1.73
C ASP A 524 27.18 -26.88 1.90
N GLU A 525 26.84 -28.16 1.75
CA GLU A 525 25.48 -28.67 1.96
C GLU A 525 25.09 -28.60 3.45
N LEU A 526 26.04 -28.93 4.33
CA LEU A 526 25.89 -28.75 5.79
C LEU A 526 25.62 -27.31 6.21
N ALA A 527 26.22 -26.34 5.52
CA ALA A 527 26.01 -24.93 5.85
C ALA A 527 24.57 -24.49 5.59
N VAL A 528 23.97 -24.89 4.45
CA VAL A 528 22.57 -24.60 4.13
C VAL A 528 21.65 -25.34 5.10
N PHE A 529 21.90 -26.62 5.35
CA PHE A 529 21.12 -27.45 6.27
C PHE A 529 21.08 -26.84 7.69
N LYS A 530 22.23 -26.41 8.24
CA LYS A 530 22.29 -25.73 9.53
C LYS A 530 21.43 -24.48 9.56
N LYS A 531 21.54 -23.62 8.55
CA LYS A 531 20.74 -22.40 8.45
C LYS A 531 19.23 -22.70 8.39
N VAL A 532 18.83 -23.72 7.64
CA VAL A 532 17.42 -24.13 7.56
C VAL A 532 16.90 -24.60 8.92
N ILE A 533 17.67 -25.43 9.65
CA ILE A 533 17.26 -25.92 10.98
C ILE A 533 17.21 -24.77 12.00
N THR A 534 18.24 -23.92 12.04
CA THR A 534 18.30 -22.80 13.00
C THR A 534 17.34 -21.67 12.65
N GLY A 535 16.73 -21.69 11.45
CA GLY A 535 15.87 -20.63 10.97
C GLY A 535 16.62 -19.36 10.62
N GLU A 536 17.85 -19.49 10.16
CA GLU A 536 18.60 -18.39 9.60
C GLU A 536 18.15 -18.11 8.17
N THR A 537 18.42 -16.89 7.74
CA THR A 537 18.10 -16.45 6.37
C THR A 537 18.94 -17.19 5.33
N ILE A 538 18.31 -17.72 4.31
CA ILE A 538 18.95 -18.35 3.15
C ILE A 538 18.62 -17.60 1.89
N ARG A 539 19.57 -17.56 0.95
CA ARG A 539 19.35 -17.05 -0.40
C ARG A 539 19.11 -18.21 -1.34
N THR A 540 18.06 -18.11 -2.14
CA THR A 540 17.75 -19.11 -3.15
C THR A 540 17.45 -18.46 -4.49
N ASP A 541 17.72 -19.18 -5.57
CA ASP A 541 17.36 -18.77 -6.92
C ASP A 541 15.99 -19.40 -7.28
N VAL A 542 15.24 -18.75 -8.16
CA VAL A 542 14.02 -19.29 -8.74
C VAL A 542 14.24 -19.44 -10.24
N LYS A 543 13.85 -20.58 -10.81
CA LYS A 543 13.96 -20.82 -12.25
C LYS A 543 13.15 -19.78 -13.01
N ASN A 544 13.81 -19.02 -13.88
CA ASN A 544 13.23 -17.91 -14.64
C ASN A 544 12.72 -16.74 -13.77
N GLY A 545 13.22 -16.60 -12.53
CA GLY A 545 12.88 -15.52 -11.60
C GLY A 545 14.12 -14.84 -11.01
N LYS A 546 13.93 -13.80 -10.24
CA LYS A 546 15.00 -13.17 -9.46
C LYS A 546 15.29 -14.00 -8.21
N ALA A 547 16.56 -14.10 -7.84
CA ALA A 547 16.95 -14.67 -6.55
C ALA A 547 16.27 -13.88 -5.41
N PHE A 548 15.79 -14.59 -4.42
CA PHE A 548 15.26 -13.95 -3.22
C PHE A 548 15.88 -14.57 -1.96
N THR A 549 15.76 -13.83 -0.89
CA THR A 549 16.29 -14.23 0.42
C THR A 549 15.10 -14.39 1.36
N PHE A 550 15.01 -15.53 2.04
CA PHE A 550 13.91 -15.80 2.96
C PHE A 550 14.38 -16.64 4.16
N ARG A 551 13.54 -16.71 5.18
CA ARG A 551 13.73 -17.51 6.38
C ARG A 551 12.76 -18.69 6.38
N PRO A 552 13.23 -19.93 6.23
CA PRO A 552 12.36 -21.11 6.25
C PRO A 552 11.71 -21.31 7.61
N SER A 553 10.38 -21.48 7.65
CA SER A 553 9.62 -21.79 8.87
C SER A 553 9.26 -23.27 9.02
N ALA A 554 9.34 -24.05 7.94
CA ALA A 554 8.97 -25.46 7.91
C ALA A 554 9.71 -26.31 8.96
N THR A 555 8.99 -27.15 9.70
CA THR A 555 9.59 -28.16 10.56
C THR A 555 10.30 -29.21 9.72
N GLN A 556 11.56 -29.50 10.04
CA GLN A 556 12.40 -30.41 9.28
C GLN A 556 12.40 -31.81 9.90
N ILE A 557 11.96 -32.84 9.18
CA ILE A 557 11.99 -34.24 9.61
C ILE A 557 12.78 -35.04 8.57
N PHE A 558 13.69 -35.87 9.04
CA PHE A 558 14.47 -36.76 8.18
C PHE A 558 14.39 -38.21 8.65
N SER A 559 14.44 -39.14 7.70
CA SER A 559 14.63 -40.56 8.00
C SER A 559 15.98 -41.06 7.49
N MET A 560 16.54 -42.04 8.18
CA MET A 560 17.81 -42.66 7.82
C MET A 560 17.89 -44.08 8.40
N ASN A 561 18.71 -44.92 7.78
CA ASN A 561 18.93 -46.27 8.23
C ASN A 561 20.11 -46.41 9.21
N GLN A 562 21.07 -45.49 9.16
CA GLN A 562 22.23 -45.44 10.05
C GLN A 562 22.57 -44.01 10.43
N MET A 563 23.21 -43.81 11.58
CA MET A 563 23.75 -42.49 11.91
C MET A 563 24.81 -42.09 10.88
N PRO A 564 24.76 -40.87 10.32
CA PRO A 564 25.80 -40.37 9.46
C PRO A 564 27.15 -40.33 10.21
N ARG A 565 28.21 -40.70 9.53
CA ARG A 565 29.57 -40.68 10.09
C ARG A 565 30.28 -39.39 9.77
#